data_9972fae09f1424169919f6ab60810e5c
#
_entry.id   9972fae09f1424169919f6ab60810e5c
#
_cell.length_a   1.000
_cell.length_b   1.000
_cell.length_c   1.000
_cell.angle_alpha   90.00
_cell.angle_beta   90.00
_cell.angle_gamma   90.00
#
_symmetry.space_group_name_H-M   'P 1'
#
loop_
_entity.id
_entity.type
_entity.pdbx_description
1 polymer ?
#
loop_
_entity_poly.entity_id
_entity_poly.type
_entity_poly.pdbx_seq_one_letter_code
_entity_poly.pdbx_strand_id
1 'polypeptide(L)'
;LTDTEIAGLRELAIRHGIPFILDSAYGGPFPNIVFPETKNLWDSNTILCLSLSKLGLPGLRTGIIVAHEKVIRAVTAANAIVSLAPGSTGPGLVCAMVEDGSILDLSDQVIRPYYQEKVKQAVAWVTETMGNLPCRIHTPEGAIFLWLWFEGLPITSETLYQRLKQRGVFVIAGEHFFPGRQDPWTHRHECIRISYAQDAESVQAGIAIIGEEVARAYDEGASKAG
;
A
#
# COMPACT_ATOMS: atom_id res chain seq x y z
N LEU A 1 -6.85 -6.76 -4.24
CA LEU A 1 -7.33 -7.96 -4.94
C LEU A 1 -8.67 -8.38 -4.36
N THR A 2 -9.59 -8.79 -5.23
CA THR A 2 -10.88 -9.37 -4.87
C THR A 2 -10.73 -10.84 -4.45
N ASP A 3 -11.71 -11.38 -3.72
CA ASP A 3 -11.73 -12.81 -3.35
C ASP A 3 -11.63 -13.74 -4.57
N THR A 4 -12.25 -13.34 -5.70
CA THR A 4 -12.21 -14.10 -6.95
C THR A 4 -10.80 -14.14 -7.54
N GLU A 5 -10.08 -13.03 -7.54
CA GLU A 5 -8.70 -12.95 -8.02
C GLU A 5 -7.74 -13.74 -7.12
N ILE A 6 -7.90 -13.63 -5.79
CA ILE A 6 -7.11 -14.40 -4.83
C ILE A 6 -7.36 -15.91 -5.02
N ALA A 7 -8.62 -16.31 -5.17
CA ALA A 7 -8.98 -17.71 -5.39
C ALA A 7 -8.37 -18.23 -6.72
N GLY A 8 -8.44 -17.47 -7.80
CA GLY A 8 -7.85 -17.84 -9.08
C GLY A 8 -6.32 -17.97 -9.04
N LEU A 9 -5.63 -17.04 -8.40
CA LEU A 9 -4.17 -17.11 -8.22
C LEU A 9 -3.77 -18.31 -7.36
N ARG A 10 -4.53 -18.58 -6.29
CA ARG A 10 -4.30 -19.74 -5.42
C ARG A 10 -4.49 -21.06 -6.19
N GLU A 11 -5.56 -21.19 -6.97
CA GLU A 11 -5.79 -22.37 -7.81
C GLU A 11 -4.66 -22.59 -8.81
N LEU A 12 -4.17 -21.51 -9.42
CA LEU A 12 -3.02 -21.56 -10.33
C LEU A 12 -1.77 -22.06 -9.60
N ALA A 13 -1.49 -21.55 -8.40
CA ALA A 13 -0.35 -21.98 -7.58
C ALA A 13 -0.45 -23.48 -7.22
N ILE A 14 -1.62 -23.95 -6.81
CA ILE A 14 -1.87 -25.37 -6.52
C ILE A 14 -1.63 -26.23 -7.77
N ARG A 15 -2.15 -25.82 -8.92
CA ARG A 15 -1.98 -26.54 -10.21
C ARG A 15 -0.52 -26.70 -10.61
N HIS A 16 0.32 -25.72 -10.28
CA HIS A 16 1.75 -25.75 -10.60
C HIS A 16 2.64 -26.24 -9.44
N GLY A 17 2.04 -26.65 -8.32
CA GLY A 17 2.78 -27.17 -7.16
C GLY A 17 3.72 -26.16 -6.53
N ILE A 18 3.38 -24.86 -6.60
CA ILE A 18 4.13 -23.77 -5.98
C ILE A 18 3.39 -23.21 -4.76
N PRO A 19 4.09 -22.75 -3.71
CA PRO A 19 3.46 -22.14 -2.57
C PRO A 19 2.81 -20.78 -2.97
N PHE A 20 1.65 -20.48 -2.37
CA PHE A 20 0.96 -19.22 -2.52
C PHE A 20 1.21 -18.34 -1.30
N ILE A 21 1.86 -17.19 -1.49
CA ILE A 21 2.09 -16.22 -0.40
C ILE A 21 1.06 -15.12 -0.51
N LEU A 22 0.28 -14.94 0.55
CA LEU A 22 -0.67 -13.85 0.71
C LEU A 22 -0.10 -12.83 1.69
N ASP A 23 0.40 -11.71 1.16
CA ASP A 23 0.87 -10.60 1.97
C ASP A 23 -0.34 -9.74 2.40
N SER A 24 -0.77 -9.95 3.63
CA SER A 24 -1.88 -9.24 4.27
C SER A 24 -1.41 -8.16 5.24
N ALA A 25 -0.27 -7.49 4.95
CA ALA A 25 0.22 -6.42 5.81
C ALA A 25 -0.79 -5.26 5.98
N TYR A 26 -1.72 -5.09 5.04
CA TYR A 26 -2.85 -4.16 5.09
C TYR A 26 -4.20 -4.88 5.16
N GLY A 27 -4.24 -6.17 4.90
CA GLY A 27 -5.45 -6.97 4.74
C GLY A 27 -6.00 -7.54 6.04
N GLY A 28 -6.99 -8.44 5.87
CA GLY A 28 -7.56 -9.20 6.97
C GLY A 28 -6.63 -10.31 7.48
N PRO A 29 -6.86 -10.82 8.70
CA PRO A 29 -7.92 -10.42 9.62
C PRO A 29 -7.64 -9.10 10.36
N PHE A 30 -6.39 -8.65 10.42
CA PHE A 30 -5.98 -7.35 10.93
C PHE A 30 -4.73 -6.87 10.16
N PRO A 31 -4.55 -5.55 9.98
CA PRO A 31 -5.33 -4.40 10.44
C PRO A 31 -6.62 -4.16 9.66
N ASN A 32 -6.93 -4.97 8.66
CA ASN A 32 -8.12 -4.94 7.80
C ASN A 32 -8.38 -3.58 7.12
N ILE A 33 -7.31 -2.92 6.67
CA ILE A 33 -7.40 -1.70 5.86
C ILE A 33 -7.64 -2.10 4.39
N VAL A 34 -8.68 -2.90 4.17
CA VAL A 34 -9.22 -3.29 2.86
C VAL A 34 -10.69 -2.93 2.88
N PHE A 35 -11.16 -2.16 1.89
CA PHE A 35 -12.48 -1.55 1.91
C PHE A 35 -13.58 -2.41 1.27
N PRO A 36 -13.33 -3.17 0.21
CA PRO A 36 -14.25 -4.23 -0.22
C PRO A 36 -14.41 -5.28 0.88
N GLU A 37 -15.56 -5.93 0.90
CA GLU A 37 -15.74 -7.12 1.74
C GLU A 37 -14.91 -8.26 1.17
N THR A 38 -13.98 -8.78 1.96
CA THR A 38 -13.12 -9.90 1.61
C THR A 38 -13.22 -11.00 2.67
N LYS A 39 -13.16 -12.24 2.24
CA LYS A 39 -13.08 -13.39 3.13
C LYS A 39 -11.63 -13.74 3.41
N ASN A 40 -11.32 -14.01 4.65
CA ASN A 40 -10.01 -14.54 5.02
C ASN A 40 -9.88 -15.97 4.49
N LEU A 41 -9.21 -16.13 3.34
CA LEU A 41 -8.98 -17.42 2.72
C LEU A 41 -7.61 -17.94 3.16
N TRP A 42 -7.60 -19.00 3.96
CA TRP A 42 -6.39 -19.72 4.31
C TRP A 42 -6.58 -21.23 4.14
N ASP A 43 -5.56 -21.89 3.63
CA ASP A 43 -5.45 -23.35 3.55
C ASP A 43 -4.00 -23.79 3.73
N SER A 44 -3.76 -25.11 3.69
CA SER A 44 -2.42 -25.70 3.91
C SER A 44 -1.40 -25.32 2.84
N ASN A 45 -1.81 -24.81 1.66
CA ASN A 45 -0.93 -24.34 0.58
C ASN A 45 -0.65 -22.84 0.63
N THR A 46 -1.37 -22.11 1.49
CA THR A 46 -1.25 -20.65 1.63
C THR A 46 -0.30 -20.31 2.77
N ILE A 47 0.62 -19.40 2.50
CA ILE A 47 1.47 -18.73 3.49
C ILE A 47 0.88 -17.34 3.71
N LEU A 48 0.20 -17.14 4.83
CA LEU A 48 -0.36 -15.85 5.20
C LEU A 48 0.65 -15.03 6.00
N CYS A 49 0.96 -13.84 5.52
CA CYS A 49 1.85 -12.88 6.18
C CYS A 49 1.04 -11.70 6.72
N LEU A 50 1.10 -11.47 8.03
CA LEU A 50 0.44 -10.37 8.74
C LEU A 50 1.49 -9.45 9.35
N SER A 51 1.12 -8.20 9.64
CA SER A 51 2.03 -7.21 10.21
C SER A 51 1.34 -6.35 11.27
N LEU A 52 2.02 -6.14 12.39
CA LEU A 52 1.58 -5.20 13.41
C LEU A 52 1.86 -3.73 13.04
N SER A 53 2.68 -3.49 12.02
CA SER A 53 3.08 -2.12 11.64
C SER A 53 1.89 -1.23 11.28
N LYS A 54 0.87 -1.79 10.65
CA LYS A 54 -0.33 -1.05 10.19
C LYS A 54 -1.48 -1.10 11.20
N LEU A 55 -1.32 -1.89 12.25
CA LEU A 55 -2.19 -1.90 13.43
C LEU A 55 -1.89 -0.72 14.39
N GLY A 56 -0.91 0.13 14.06
CA GLY A 56 -0.47 1.24 14.91
C GLY A 56 0.84 0.97 15.67
N LEU A 57 1.50 -0.14 15.41
CA LEU A 57 2.71 -0.58 16.11
C LEU A 57 3.92 -0.73 15.17
N PRO A 58 4.27 0.28 14.35
CA PRO A 58 5.33 0.15 13.35
C PRO A 58 6.72 -0.03 13.97
N GLY A 59 6.95 0.56 15.14
CA GLY A 59 8.25 0.49 15.86
C GLY A 59 8.59 -0.89 16.42
N LEU A 60 7.61 -1.77 16.60
CA LEU A 60 7.83 -3.12 17.13
C LEU A 60 8.46 -4.09 16.12
N ARG A 61 8.47 -3.75 14.84
CA ARG A 61 9.05 -4.55 13.75
C ARG A 61 8.64 -6.02 13.79
N THR A 62 7.34 -6.28 14.01
CA THR A 62 6.80 -7.62 14.20
C THR A 62 5.89 -7.99 13.04
N GLY A 63 6.18 -9.14 12.41
CA GLY A 63 5.34 -9.84 11.47
C GLY A 63 4.87 -11.17 12.04
N ILE A 64 3.75 -11.69 11.53
CA ILE A 64 3.18 -12.98 11.90
C ILE A 64 3.02 -13.79 10.61
N ILE A 65 3.49 -15.04 10.64
CA ILE A 65 3.34 -15.97 9.52
C ILE A 65 2.45 -17.12 9.97
N VAL A 66 1.39 -17.37 9.20
CA VAL A 66 0.52 -18.53 9.35
C VAL A 66 0.70 -19.41 8.13
N ALA A 67 1.18 -20.62 8.31
CA ALA A 67 1.49 -21.54 7.22
C ALA A 67 1.52 -23.00 7.68
N HIS A 68 1.65 -23.92 6.74
CA HIS A 68 1.87 -25.34 7.05
C HIS A 68 3.15 -25.53 7.88
N GLU A 69 3.14 -26.46 8.84
CA GLU A 69 4.22 -26.71 9.80
C GLU A 69 5.61 -26.83 9.17
N LYS A 70 5.73 -27.48 8.00
CA LYS A 70 7.02 -27.59 7.29
C LYS A 70 7.60 -26.22 6.91
N VAL A 71 6.76 -25.28 6.50
CA VAL A 71 7.14 -23.91 6.15
C VAL A 71 7.58 -23.18 7.42
N ILE A 72 6.79 -23.27 8.50
CA ILE A 72 7.11 -22.62 9.76
C ILE A 72 8.46 -23.12 10.32
N ARG A 73 8.72 -24.42 10.28
CA ARG A 73 10.01 -24.97 10.72
C ARG A 73 11.18 -24.41 9.90
N ALA A 74 11.04 -24.31 8.58
CA ALA A 74 12.08 -23.76 7.71
C ALA A 74 12.32 -22.27 7.97
N VAL A 75 11.25 -21.47 8.09
CA VAL A 75 11.33 -20.04 8.39
C VAL A 75 11.97 -19.81 9.77
N THR A 76 11.57 -20.58 10.78
CA THR A 76 12.13 -20.50 12.14
C THR A 76 13.63 -20.80 12.13
N ALA A 77 14.05 -21.85 11.42
CA ALA A 77 15.48 -22.20 11.31
C ALA A 77 16.28 -21.09 10.60
N ALA A 78 15.75 -20.55 9.49
CA ALA A 78 16.39 -19.44 8.77
C ALA A 78 16.47 -18.17 9.63
N ASN A 79 15.39 -17.84 10.35
CA ASN A 79 15.35 -16.67 11.22
C ASN A 79 16.34 -16.80 12.40
N ALA A 80 16.52 -17.99 12.95
CA ALA A 80 17.51 -18.25 14.01
C ALA A 80 18.95 -17.97 13.55
N ILE A 81 19.24 -18.15 12.25
CA ILE A 81 20.55 -17.84 11.68
C ILE A 81 20.70 -16.33 11.44
N VAL A 82 19.66 -15.69 10.89
CA VAL A 82 19.73 -14.28 10.46
C VAL A 82 19.59 -13.31 11.65
N SER A 83 18.71 -13.60 12.60
CA SER A 83 18.32 -12.70 13.68
C SER A 83 18.60 -13.25 15.07
N LEU A 84 19.13 -14.46 15.19
CA LEU A 84 19.34 -15.24 16.43
C LEU A 84 18.01 -15.50 17.17
N ALA A 85 17.34 -14.44 17.65
CA ALA A 85 16.01 -14.49 18.22
C ALA A 85 15.22 -13.22 17.87
N PRO A 86 13.97 -13.34 17.41
CA PRO A 86 13.11 -12.18 17.21
C PRO A 86 12.78 -11.52 18.53
N GLY A 87 12.57 -10.18 18.50
CA GLY A 87 12.15 -9.45 19.69
C GLY A 87 10.79 -9.93 20.22
N SER A 88 10.66 -10.09 21.53
CA SER A 88 9.42 -10.57 22.18
C SER A 88 8.42 -9.46 22.52
N THR A 89 8.83 -8.19 22.45
CA THR A 89 7.98 -7.03 22.83
C THR A 89 6.71 -6.96 22.00
N GLY A 90 6.81 -7.11 20.68
CA GLY A 90 5.64 -7.08 19.80
C GLY A 90 4.64 -8.18 20.09
N PRO A 91 5.05 -9.47 20.06
CA PRO A 91 4.20 -10.57 20.47
C PRO A 91 3.59 -10.38 21.87
N GLY A 92 4.39 -9.96 22.85
CA GLY A 92 3.92 -9.74 24.22
C GLY A 92 2.84 -8.68 24.37
N LEU A 93 2.88 -7.62 23.56
CA LEU A 93 1.87 -6.56 23.59
C LEU A 93 0.54 -6.98 22.97
N VAL A 94 0.54 -7.87 21.98
CA VAL A 94 -0.69 -8.24 21.26
C VAL A 94 -1.23 -9.61 21.63
N CYS A 95 -0.50 -10.41 22.41
CA CYS A 95 -0.88 -11.79 22.75
C CYS A 95 -2.28 -11.84 23.36
N ALA A 96 -2.57 -11.04 24.37
CA ALA A 96 -3.87 -10.97 25.00
C ALA A 96 -4.99 -10.57 24.01
N MET A 97 -4.71 -9.60 23.14
CA MET A 97 -5.68 -9.15 22.14
C MET A 97 -5.96 -10.22 21.05
N VAL A 98 -4.98 -11.07 20.78
CA VAL A 98 -5.18 -12.21 19.87
C VAL A 98 -5.95 -13.32 20.56
N GLU A 99 -5.68 -13.59 21.85
CA GLU A 99 -6.33 -14.63 22.64
C GLU A 99 -7.80 -14.34 22.89
N ASP A 100 -8.17 -13.09 23.17
CA ASP A 100 -9.54 -12.66 23.45
C ASP A 100 -10.30 -12.17 22.19
N GLY A 101 -9.61 -12.04 21.06
CA GLY A 101 -10.17 -11.60 19.78
C GLY A 101 -10.33 -10.07 19.65
N SER A 102 -9.99 -9.27 20.66
CA SER A 102 -10.17 -7.81 20.64
C SER A 102 -9.35 -7.12 19.54
N ILE A 103 -8.31 -7.76 19.02
CA ILE A 103 -7.55 -7.27 17.86
C ILE A 103 -8.42 -7.18 16.59
N LEU A 104 -9.40 -8.06 16.43
CA LEU A 104 -10.33 -8.05 15.31
C LEU A 104 -11.34 -6.91 15.47
N ASP A 105 -11.87 -6.72 16.68
CA ASP A 105 -12.78 -5.61 17.00
C ASP A 105 -12.11 -4.25 16.77
N LEU A 106 -10.86 -4.10 17.22
CA LEU A 106 -10.07 -2.90 16.96
C LEU A 106 -9.92 -2.64 15.45
N SER A 107 -9.65 -3.68 14.68
CA SER A 107 -9.45 -3.57 13.23
C SER A 107 -10.74 -3.18 12.51
N ASP A 108 -11.87 -3.83 12.83
CA ASP A 108 -13.13 -3.64 12.13
C ASP A 108 -13.89 -2.38 12.58
N GLN A 109 -13.84 -2.06 13.88
CA GLN A 109 -14.64 -0.96 14.44
C GLN A 109 -13.89 0.37 14.51
N VAL A 110 -12.55 0.36 14.50
CA VAL A 110 -11.76 1.58 14.63
C VAL A 110 -10.86 1.82 13.41
N ILE A 111 -9.98 0.88 13.08
CA ILE A 111 -8.93 1.12 12.08
C ILE A 111 -9.52 1.22 10.67
N ARG A 112 -10.33 0.25 10.27
CA ARG A 112 -10.95 0.21 8.94
C ARG A 112 -11.83 1.44 8.67
N PRO A 113 -12.79 1.82 9.52
CA PRO A 113 -13.61 3.03 9.32
C PRO A 113 -12.78 4.32 9.28
N TYR A 114 -11.76 4.42 10.11
CA TYR A 114 -10.86 5.57 10.13
C TYR A 114 -10.17 5.77 8.77
N TYR A 115 -9.59 4.73 8.19
CA TYR A 115 -8.92 4.84 6.90
C TYR A 115 -9.91 4.93 5.72
N GLN A 116 -11.11 4.36 5.85
CA GLN A 116 -12.19 4.55 4.86
C GLN A 116 -12.59 6.02 4.76
N GLU A 117 -12.68 6.73 5.86
CA GLU A 117 -13.00 8.16 5.86
C GLU A 117 -11.84 8.97 5.28
N LYS A 118 -10.62 8.69 5.70
CA LYS A 118 -9.41 9.37 5.19
C LYS A 118 -9.25 9.23 3.68
N VAL A 119 -9.49 8.05 3.12
CA VAL A 119 -9.37 7.86 1.67
C VAL A 119 -10.41 8.64 0.91
N LYS A 120 -11.66 8.72 1.40
CA LYS A 120 -12.72 9.54 0.78
C LYS A 120 -12.32 11.01 0.74
N GLN A 121 -11.83 11.53 1.85
CA GLN A 121 -11.34 12.91 1.94
C GLN A 121 -10.17 13.17 0.98
N ALA A 122 -9.17 12.29 0.98
CA ALA A 122 -8.01 12.43 0.10
C ALA A 122 -8.39 12.38 -1.39
N VAL A 123 -9.29 11.49 -1.78
CA VAL A 123 -9.83 11.41 -3.16
C VAL A 123 -10.57 12.70 -3.52
N ALA A 124 -11.40 13.23 -2.62
CA ALA A 124 -12.11 14.49 -2.84
C ALA A 124 -11.13 15.65 -3.06
N TRP A 125 -10.12 15.81 -2.20
CA TRP A 125 -9.10 16.84 -2.35
C TRP A 125 -8.29 16.71 -3.65
N VAL A 126 -7.89 15.49 -4.03
CA VAL A 126 -7.21 15.27 -5.32
C VAL A 126 -8.13 15.68 -6.48
N THR A 127 -9.38 15.25 -6.46
CA THR A 127 -10.35 15.56 -7.53
C THR A 127 -10.58 17.05 -7.66
N GLU A 128 -10.76 17.75 -6.55
CA GLU A 128 -10.95 19.20 -6.52
C GLU A 128 -9.70 19.94 -7.01
N THR A 129 -8.53 19.58 -6.49
CA THR A 129 -7.26 20.24 -6.81
C THR A 129 -6.83 20.01 -8.25
N MET A 130 -7.03 18.81 -8.78
CA MET A 130 -6.63 18.48 -10.16
C MET A 130 -7.60 19.10 -11.19
N GLY A 131 -8.86 19.30 -10.85
CA GLY A 131 -9.83 19.96 -11.73
C GLY A 131 -9.86 19.34 -13.14
N ASN A 132 -9.44 20.13 -14.14
CA ASN A 132 -9.39 19.72 -15.55
C ASN A 132 -8.04 19.12 -15.98
N LEU A 133 -7.07 18.99 -15.09
CA LEU A 133 -5.80 18.33 -15.41
C LEU A 133 -6.02 16.85 -15.74
N PRO A 134 -5.27 16.27 -16.68
CA PRO A 134 -5.43 14.87 -17.06
C PRO A 134 -4.87 13.93 -15.98
N CYS A 135 -5.54 13.93 -14.82
CA CYS A 135 -5.22 13.11 -13.66
C CYS A 135 -6.25 11.98 -13.50
N ARG A 136 -5.76 10.77 -13.29
CA ARG A 136 -6.60 9.62 -12.95
C ARG A 136 -6.14 9.06 -11.62
N ILE A 137 -7.11 8.70 -10.78
CA ILE A 137 -6.88 8.03 -9.50
C ILE A 137 -7.21 6.56 -9.70
N HIS A 138 -6.25 5.67 -9.41
CA HIS A 138 -6.57 4.24 -9.30
C HIS A 138 -7.55 4.06 -8.14
N THR A 139 -8.65 3.35 -8.38
CA THR A 139 -9.69 3.10 -7.36
C THR A 139 -9.05 2.54 -6.09
N PRO A 140 -9.10 3.28 -4.97
CA PRO A 140 -8.45 2.83 -3.74
C PRO A 140 -9.32 1.80 -3.01
N GLU A 141 -8.94 0.55 -3.10
CA GLU A 141 -9.61 -0.57 -2.44
C GLU A 141 -9.04 -0.88 -1.05
N GLY A 142 -8.01 -0.16 -0.63
CA GLY A 142 -7.38 -0.38 0.67
C GLY A 142 -6.03 0.32 0.84
N ALA A 143 -5.30 -0.10 1.86
CA ALA A 143 -4.01 0.44 2.29
C ALA A 143 -4.12 1.90 2.76
N ILE A 144 -3.04 2.66 2.62
CA ILE A 144 -2.91 4.06 3.08
C ILE A 144 -2.33 4.97 1.99
N PHE A 145 -2.49 4.56 0.74
CA PHE A 145 -1.90 5.23 -0.41
C PHE A 145 -2.92 5.48 -1.50
N LEU A 146 -2.72 6.58 -2.27
CA LEU A 146 -3.33 6.77 -3.57
C LEU A 146 -2.26 6.61 -4.65
N TRP A 147 -2.67 6.04 -5.78
CA TRP A 147 -1.90 5.97 -7.01
C TRP A 147 -2.51 6.94 -8.00
N LEU A 148 -1.72 7.95 -8.39
CA LEU A 148 -2.13 9.00 -9.31
C LEU A 148 -1.40 8.82 -10.63
N TRP A 149 -2.12 8.88 -11.73
CA TRP A 149 -1.60 8.87 -13.10
C TRP A 149 -1.92 10.18 -13.79
N PHE A 150 -0.91 10.86 -14.27
CA PHE A 150 -0.97 12.11 -15.02
C PHE A 150 -0.71 11.81 -16.48
N GLU A 151 -1.78 11.54 -17.25
CA GLU A 151 -1.72 11.10 -18.64
C GLU A 151 -1.03 12.15 -19.54
N GLY A 152 0.08 11.76 -20.19
CA GLY A 152 0.87 12.66 -21.03
C GLY A 152 1.69 13.67 -20.24
N LEU A 153 2.06 13.40 -19.00
CA LEU A 153 2.92 14.29 -18.20
C LEU A 153 4.22 14.60 -18.96
N PRO A 154 4.52 15.90 -19.26
CA PRO A 154 5.65 16.27 -20.12
C PRO A 154 7.04 16.19 -19.43
N ILE A 155 7.07 15.80 -18.16
CA ILE A 155 8.25 15.51 -17.37
C ILE A 155 8.13 14.11 -16.76
N THR A 156 9.25 13.50 -16.35
CA THR A 156 9.17 12.20 -15.65
C THR A 156 8.66 12.38 -14.22
N SER A 157 8.05 11.33 -13.67
CA SER A 157 7.63 11.28 -12.26
C SER A 157 8.78 11.51 -11.28
N GLU A 158 10.00 11.12 -11.63
CA GLU A 158 11.20 11.44 -10.85
C GLU A 158 11.50 12.95 -10.88
N THR A 159 11.40 13.61 -12.04
CA THR A 159 11.56 15.06 -12.14
C THR A 159 10.47 15.79 -11.32
N LEU A 160 9.22 15.33 -11.39
CA LEU A 160 8.14 15.84 -10.58
C LEU A 160 8.45 15.66 -9.08
N TYR A 161 8.91 14.48 -8.67
CA TYR A 161 9.32 14.23 -7.28
C TYR A 161 10.40 15.20 -6.80
N GLN A 162 11.42 15.48 -7.61
CA GLN A 162 12.48 16.42 -7.22
C GLN A 162 11.95 17.85 -7.02
N ARG A 163 11.00 18.30 -7.85
CA ARG A 163 10.31 19.60 -7.67
C ARG A 163 9.49 19.62 -6.37
N LEU A 164 8.70 18.59 -6.13
CA LEU A 164 7.88 18.44 -4.93
C LEU A 164 8.74 18.40 -3.66
N LYS A 165 9.86 17.69 -3.69
CA LYS A 165 10.81 17.60 -2.57
C LYS A 165 11.37 18.97 -2.18
N GLN A 166 11.67 19.84 -3.15
CA GLN A 166 12.10 21.22 -2.87
C GLN A 166 11.04 22.05 -2.15
N ARG A 167 9.77 21.66 -2.26
CA ARG A 167 8.63 22.28 -1.59
C ARG A 167 8.18 21.53 -0.34
N GLY A 168 8.98 20.57 0.14
CA GLY A 168 8.71 19.80 1.36
C GLY A 168 7.68 18.67 1.18
N VAL A 169 7.31 18.31 -0.05
CA VAL A 169 6.37 17.22 -0.34
C VAL A 169 7.13 15.98 -0.82
N PHE A 170 6.97 14.88 -0.09
CA PHE A 170 7.63 13.61 -0.37
C PHE A 170 6.62 12.61 -0.94
N VAL A 171 6.86 12.19 -2.17
CA VAL A 171 6.06 11.18 -2.89
C VAL A 171 7.00 10.07 -3.38
N ILE A 172 6.44 9.00 -3.96
CA ILE A 172 7.26 7.99 -4.62
C ILE A 172 6.94 8.01 -6.11
N ALA A 173 7.98 8.19 -6.92
CA ALA A 173 7.87 8.17 -8.38
C ALA A 173 7.44 6.76 -8.86
N GLY A 174 6.57 6.74 -9.87
CA GLY A 174 5.92 5.52 -10.34
C GLY A 174 6.90 4.49 -10.90
N GLU A 175 7.99 4.93 -11.50
CA GLU A 175 8.99 4.04 -12.08
C GLU A 175 9.59 3.01 -11.12
N HIS A 176 9.62 3.30 -9.82
CA HIS A 176 10.11 2.37 -8.79
C HIS A 176 9.18 1.17 -8.56
N PHE A 177 7.95 1.18 -9.09
CA PHE A 177 6.97 0.10 -8.93
C PHE A 177 6.95 -0.88 -10.11
N PHE A 178 7.78 -0.66 -11.13
CA PHE A 178 7.85 -1.50 -12.32
C PHE A 178 9.25 -2.08 -12.54
N PRO A 179 9.81 -2.81 -11.55
CA PRO A 179 11.14 -3.38 -11.66
C PRO A 179 11.20 -4.40 -12.80
N GLY A 180 12.34 -4.44 -13.51
CA GLY A 180 12.60 -5.42 -14.56
C GLY A 180 11.99 -5.09 -15.93
N ARG A 181 11.14 -4.07 -16.05
CA ARG A 181 10.65 -3.60 -17.35
C ARG A 181 11.72 -2.75 -18.05
N GLN A 182 12.12 -3.20 -19.25
CA GLN A 182 13.09 -2.47 -20.09
C GLN A 182 12.44 -1.85 -21.34
N ASP A 183 11.17 -2.15 -21.59
CA ASP A 183 10.41 -1.58 -22.69
C ASP A 183 10.11 -0.09 -22.46
N PRO A 184 10.04 0.71 -23.54
CA PRO A 184 9.78 2.15 -23.46
C PRO A 184 8.30 2.43 -23.13
N TRP A 185 7.88 2.08 -21.93
CA TRP A 185 6.51 2.26 -21.46
C TRP A 185 6.42 3.56 -20.64
N THR A 186 5.80 4.60 -21.24
CA THR A 186 5.75 5.95 -20.68
C THR A 186 4.97 6.04 -19.38
N HIS A 187 3.89 5.24 -19.25
CA HIS A 187 3.01 5.25 -18.08
C HIS A 187 3.74 5.18 -16.73
N ARG A 188 4.83 4.39 -16.63
CA ARG A 188 5.63 4.30 -15.40
C ARG A 188 6.24 5.63 -14.96
N HIS A 189 6.49 6.54 -15.92
CA HIS A 189 7.06 7.86 -15.68
C HIS A 189 6.00 8.96 -15.49
N GLU A 190 4.73 8.60 -15.59
CA GLU A 190 3.59 9.49 -15.46
C GLU A 190 2.83 9.32 -14.13
N CYS A 191 3.29 8.40 -13.28
CA CYS A 191 2.59 8.03 -12.05
C CYS A 191 3.37 8.43 -10.80
N ILE A 192 2.63 8.72 -9.72
CA ILE A 192 3.18 8.84 -8.37
C ILE A 192 2.31 8.09 -7.36
N ARG A 193 2.96 7.63 -6.28
CA ARG A 193 2.26 7.15 -5.09
C ARG A 193 2.33 8.19 -3.99
N ILE A 194 1.18 8.58 -3.45
CA ILE A 194 1.08 9.46 -2.29
C ILE A 194 0.50 8.73 -1.10
N SER A 195 0.84 9.16 0.13
CA SER A 195 0.26 8.63 1.36
C SER A 195 -0.76 9.61 1.92
N TYR A 196 -1.91 9.10 2.37
CA TYR A 196 -2.92 9.89 3.09
C TYR A 196 -2.97 9.56 4.60
N ALA A 197 -1.92 8.89 5.12
CA ALA A 197 -1.89 8.47 6.52
C ALA A 197 -1.61 9.61 7.52
N GLN A 198 -1.00 10.71 7.06
CA GLN A 198 -0.70 11.89 7.90
C GLN A 198 -1.99 12.60 8.33
N ASP A 199 -1.88 13.63 9.17
CA ASP A 199 -3.01 14.49 9.53
C ASP A 199 -3.65 15.14 8.30
N ALA A 200 -4.90 15.55 8.44
CA ALA A 200 -5.70 16.06 7.32
C ALA A 200 -5.11 17.33 6.69
N GLU A 201 -4.60 18.23 7.52
CA GLU A 201 -4.01 19.51 7.08
C GLU A 201 -2.75 19.27 6.23
N SER A 202 -1.84 18.42 6.70
CA SER A 202 -0.63 18.03 5.97
C SER A 202 -0.95 17.35 4.64
N VAL A 203 -1.94 16.45 4.60
CA VAL A 203 -2.35 15.76 3.38
C VAL A 203 -2.95 16.74 2.38
N GLN A 204 -3.87 17.60 2.81
CA GLN A 204 -4.52 18.60 1.96
C GLN A 204 -3.50 19.59 1.38
N ALA A 205 -2.61 20.12 2.21
CA ALA A 205 -1.54 21.03 1.78
C ALA A 205 -0.59 20.35 0.76
N GLY A 206 -0.21 19.09 1.02
CA GLY A 206 0.62 18.32 0.09
C GLY A 206 -0.06 18.11 -1.26
N ILE A 207 -1.35 17.80 -1.27
CA ILE A 207 -2.14 17.62 -2.51
C ILE A 207 -2.22 18.93 -3.29
N ALA A 208 -2.41 20.06 -2.62
CA ALA A 208 -2.44 21.38 -3.27
C ALA A 208 -1.11 21.68 -3.99
N ILE A 209 0.01 21.44 -3.32
CA ILE A 209 1.35 21.61 -3.89
C ILE A 209 1.57 20.67 -5.09
N ILE A 210 1.10 19.42 -5.02
CA ILE A 210 1.17 18.50 -6.15
C ILE A 210 0.40 19.05 -7.35
N GLY A 211 -0.81 19.55 -7.15
CA GLY A 211 -1.62 20.14 -8.22
C GLY A 211 -0.94 21.32 -8.91
N GLU A 212 -0.34 22.22 -8.15
CA GLU A 212 0.42 23.36 -8.69
C GLU A 212 1.62 22.91 -9.54
N GLU A 213 2.41 21.95 -9.07
CA GLU A 213 3.57 21.47 -9.83
C GLU A 213 3.20 20.66 -11.07
N VAL A 214 2.08 19.91 -11.00
CA VAL A 214 1.53 19.20 -12.16
C VAL A 214 1.01 20.18 -13.21
N ALA A 215 0.22 21.18 -12.81
CA ALA A 215 -0.27 22.22 -13.71
C ALA A 215 0.90 22.94 -14.40
N ARG A 216 1.89 23.37 -13.62
CA ARG A 216 3.10 24.00 -14.13
C ARG A 216 3.83 23.10 -15.15
N ALA A 217 3.92 21.80 -14.89
CA ALA A 217 4.59 20.89 -15.83
C ALA A 217 3.86 20.81 -17.17
N TYR A 218 2.52 20.76 -17.19
CA TYR A 218 1.75 20.78 -18.43
C TYR A 218 1.88 22.11 -19.19
N ASP A 219 1.85 23.25 -18.49
CA ASP A 219 2.03 24.57 -19.09
C ASP A 219 3.42 24.73 -19.75
N GLU A 220 4.48 24.27 -19.06
CA GLU A 220 5.84 24.24 -19.60
C GLU A 220 5.96 23.32 -20.83
N GLY A 221 5.24 22.19 -20.83
CA GLY A 221 5.18 21.26 -21.96
C GLY A 221 4.50 21.85 -23.18
N ALA A 222 3.36 22.51 -23.00
CA ALA A 222 2.61 23.18 -24.05
C ALA A 222 3.43 24.33 -24.70
N SER A 223 4.16 25.10 -23.87
CA SER A 223 5.03 26.21 -24.34
C SER A 223 6.24 25.77 -25.17
N LYS A 224 6.66 24.50 -25.06
CA LYS A 224 7.78 23.94 -25.84
C LYS A 224 7.36 23.30 -27.15
N ALA A 225 6.07 23.01 -27.32
CA ALA A 225 5.49 22.33 -28.47
C ALA A 225 4.95 23.32 -29.52
N GLY A 226 4.77 24.61 -29.19
CA GLY A 226 4.38 25.71 -30.08
C GLY A 226 5.57 26.56 -30.51
#